data_79c47b9b5cac7e0d6614b99fd1a16282
#
_entry.id   79c47b9b5cac7e0d6614b99fd1a16282
#
_cell.length_a   1.000
_cell.length_b   1.000
_cell.length_c   1.000
_cell.angle_alpha   90.00
_cell.angle_beta   90.00
_cell.angle_gamma   90.00
#
_symmetry.space_group_name_H-M   'P 1'
#
loop_
_entity.id
_entity.type
_entity.pdbx_description
1 polymer ?
#
loop_
_entity_poly.entity_id
_entity_poly.type
_entity_poly.pdbx_seq_one_letter_code
_entity_poly.pdbx_strand_id
1 'polypeptide(L)'
;MLASDENNLDLDCGISCARIASWLDDELSLSFTQGSWTYTTQDQSCRIALEPLENRTLGRVSLERTHLTAQGGSDALAEFEKLFTLRFISAGG
;
A
#
# COMPACT_ATOMS: atom_id res chain seq x y z
N MET A 1 13.73 12.77 -20.42
CA MET A 1 13.56 12.64 -19.88
C MET A 1 13.13 12.63 -19.19
N LEU A 2 13.02 12.80 -18.87
CA LEU A 2 12.69 12.75 -18.18
C LEU A 2 11.77 12.14 -17.75
N ALA A 3 11.71 11.83 -17.74
CA ALA A 3 10.77 10.93 -17.44
C ALA A 3 10.45 10.68 -16.15
N SER A 4 10.71 11.51 -15.43
CA SER A 4 10.61 11.09 -14.19
C SER A 4 9.48 11.57 -13.54
N ASP A 5 8.35 11.43 -14.09
CA ASP A 5 7.12 11.65 -13.40
C ASP A 5 6.76 10.51 -12.48
N GLU A 6 7.49 9.42 -12.54
CA GLU A 6 7.24 8.34 -11.61
C GLU A 6 7.85 8.62 -10.26
N ASN A 7 7.06 8.37 -9.23
CA ASN A 7 7.51 8.51 -7.85
C ASN A 7 7.30 7.20 -7.13
N ASN A 8 7.90 7.08 -5.96
CA ASN A 8 7.82 5.88 -5.16
C ASN A 8 7.29 6.20 -3.79
N LEU A 9 6.50 5.29 -3.26
CA LEU A 9 6.04 5.31 -1.88
C LEU A 9 6.52 4.02 -1.24
N ASP A 10 7.02 4.11 -0.03
CA ASP A 10 7.67 2.99 0.63
C ASP A 10 7.30 3.04 2.10
N LEU A 11 6.52 2.09 2.56
CA LEU A 11 6.00 2.09 3.92
C LEU A 11 6.21 0.75 4.59
N ASP A 12 6.69 0.78 5.83
CA ASP A 12 6.70 -0.39 6.68
C ASP A 12 5.52 -0.26 7.63
N CYS A 13 4.67 -1.26 7.65
CA CYS A 13 3.43 -1.20 8.42
C CYS A 13 3.34 -2.35 9.40
N GLY A 14 2.76 -2.07 10.56
CA GLY A 14 2.43 -3.12 11.51
C GLY A 14 1.06 -3.72 11.24
N ILE A 15 0.76 -3.97 9.98
CA ILE A 15 -0.52 -4.50 9.53
C ILE A 15 -0.23 -5.70 8.67
N SER A 16 -1.00 -6.78 8.83
CA SER A 16 -0.75 -7.98 8.05
C SER A 16 -1.00 -7.77 6.56
N CYS A 17 -0.27 -8.49 5.73
CA CYS A 17 -0.49 -8.47 4.29
C CYS A 17 -1.93 -8.82 3.94
N ALA A 18 -2.50 -9.80 4.66
CA ALA A 18 -3.86 -10.25 4.38
C ALA A 18 -4.88 -9.13 4.56
N ARG A 19 -4.69 -8.33 5.61
CA ARG A 19 -5.62 -7.21 5.85
C ARG A 19 -5.52 -6.15 4.77
N ILE A 20 -4.30 -5.83 4.37
CA ILE A 20 -4.11 -4.81 3.35
C ILE A 20 -4.62 -5.34 2.01
N ALA A 21 -4.30 -6.58 1.67
CA ALA A 21 -4.76 -7.18 0.42
C ALA A 21 -6.28 -7.22 0.35
N SER A 22 -6.93 -7.58 1.45
CA SER A 22 -8.39 -7.61 1.50
C SER A 22 -8.97 -6.22 1.24
N TRP A 23 -8.37 -5.20 1.82
CA TRP A 23 -8.81 -3.83 1.59
C TRP A 23 -8.66 -3.43 0.12
N LEU A 24 -7.52 -3.78 -0.48
CA LEU A 24 -7.29 -3.47 -1.89
C LEU A 24 -8.27 -4.20 -2.81
N ASP A 25 -8.54 -5.47 -2.49
CA ASP A 25 -9.44 -6.28 -3.32
C ASP A 25 -10.90 -5.93 -3.11
N ASP A 26 -11.31 -5.79 -1.85
CA ASP A 26 -12.73 -5.73 -1.51
C ASP A 26 -13.23 -4.30 -1.40
N GLU A 27 -12.51 -3.43 -0.73
CA GLU A 27 -12.99 -2.08 -0.51
C GLU A 27 -12.65 -1.16 -1.68
N LEU A 28 -11.43 -1.25 -2.19
CA LEU A 28 -11.03 -0.43 -3.33
C LEU A 28 -11.32 -1.08 -4.67
N SER A 29 -11.58 -2.39 -4.65
CA SER A 29 -11.90 -3.15 -5.87
C SER A 29 -10.83 -3.01 -6.95
N LEU A 30 -9.57 -3.07 -6.55
CA LEU A 30 -8.48 -2.92 -7.49
C LEU A 30 -8.18 -4.23 -8.19
N SER A 31 -7.65 -4.13 -9.40
CA SER A 31 -7.20 -5.30 -10.15
C SER A 31 -5.84 -5.75 -9.68
N PHE A 32 -5.68 -7.06 -9.48
CA PHE A 32 -4.40 -7.63 -9.11
C PHE A 32 -3.85 -8.41 -10.29
N THR A 33 -2.72 -7.98 -10.82
CA THR A 33 -2.09 -8.66 -11.94
C THR A 33 -0.58 -8.60 -11.75
N GLN A 34 0.07 -9.70 -12.08
CA GLN A 34 1.54 -9.78 -12.06
C GLN A 34 2.15 -9.34 -10.74
N GLY A 35 1.48 -9.71 -9.64
CA GLY A 35 2.03 -9.45 -8.32
C GLY A 35 1.77 -8.08 -7.76
N SER A 36 0.95 -7.27 -8.40
CA SER A 36 0.66 -5.93 -7.89
C SER A 36 -0.76 -5.52 -8.17
N TRP A 37 -1.23 -4.56 -7.38
CA TRP A 37 -2.52 -3.93 -7.57
C TRP A 37 -2.32 -2.61 -8.28
N THR A 38 -3.30 -2.18 -9.07
CA THR A 38 -3.23 -0.91 -9.78
C THR A 38 -4.30 0.03 -9.26
N TYR A 39 -3.88 1.19 -8.79
CA TYR A 39 -4.79 2.25 -8.38
C TYR A 39 -4.75 3.36 -9.43
N THR A 40 -5.92 3.75 -9.92
CA THR A 40 -6.01 4.70 -11.02
C THR A 40 -6.80 5.93 -10.59
N THR A 41 -6.28 7.09 -10.90
CA THR A 41 -7.01 8.35 -10.80
C THR A 41 -7.47 8.73 -12.22
N GLN A 42 -7.92 9.96 -12.39
CA GLN A 42 -8.35 10.40 -13.72
C GLN A 42 -7.24 10.34 -14.75
N ASP A 43 -6.06 10.78 -14.36
CA ASP A 43 -4.96 10.93 -15.30
C ASP A 43 -3.77 10.06 -15.03
N GLN A 44 -3.70 9.45 -13.88
CA GLN A 44 -2.51 8.72 -13.45
C GLN A 44 -2.87 7.39 -12.84
N SER A 45 -1.86 6.55 -12.71
CA SER A 45 -2.03 5.30 -11.99
C SER A 45 -0.77 4.99 -11.21
N CYS A 46 -0.90 4.13 -10.22
CA CYS A 46 0.25 3.62 -9.50
C CYS A 46 0.04 2.14 -9.24
N ARG A 47 1.14 1.44 -9.07
CA ARG A 47 1.13 0.00 -8.78
C ARG A 47 1.56 -0.20 -7.35
N ILE A 48 0.83 -1.04 -6.65
CA ILE A 48 1.06 -1.31 -5.24
C ILE A 48 1.50 -2.75 -5.08
N ALA A 49 2.56 -2.97 -4.32
CA ALA A 49 3.02 -4.31 -4.01
C ALA A 49 3.18 -4.46 -2.51
N LEU A 50 2.92 -5.66 -2.01
CA LEU A 50 3.04 -5.96 -0.58
C LEU A 50 4.05 -7.07 -0.40
N GLU A 51 4.87 -6.95 0.63
CA GLU A 51 5.83 -7.97 0.96
C GLU A 51 5.77 -8.23 2.46
N PRO A 52 5.53 -9.46 2.89
CA PRO A 52 5.54 -9.75 4.33
C PRO A 52 6.96 -9.66 4.87
N LEU A 53 7.10 -9.00 5.99
CA LEU A 53 8.36 -8.91 6.69
C LEU A 53 8.34 -9.87 7.86
N GLU A 54 9.52 -10.11 8.45
CA GLU A 54 9.58 -10.93 9.65
C GLU A 54 8.73 -10.30 10.74
N ASN A 55 8.04 -11.15 11.49
CA ASN A 55 7.24 -10.67 12.60
C ASN A 55 8.14 -10.01 13.64
N ARG A 56 7.62 -8.97 14.24
CA ARG A 56 8.31 -8.33 15.34
C ARG A 56 7.83 -8.95 16.63
N THR A 57 8.75 -9.45 17.43
CA THR A 57 8.42 -10.11 18.69
C THR A 57 8.68 -9.17 19.85
N LEU A 58 7.67 -8.98 20.68
CA LEU A 58 7.78 -8.18 21.90
C LEU A 58 7.30 -9.06 23.04
N GLY A 59 8.26 -9.67 23.76
CA GLY A 59 7.91 -10.64 24.79
C GLY A 59 7.20 -11.82 24.17
N ARG A 60 5.94 -12.02 24.55
CA ARG A 60 5.14 -13.12 24.03
C ARG A 60 4.27 -12.72 22.85
N VAL A 61 4.34 -11.46 22.44
CA VAL A 61 3.50 -10.97 21.38
C VAL A 61 4.28 -10.94 20.09
N SER A 62 3.71 -11.49 19.04
CA SER A 62 4.30 -11.46 17.72
C SER A 62 3.43 -10.59 16.84
N LEU A 63 4.03 -9.57 16.24
CA LEU A 63 3.31 -8.60 15.43
C LEU A 63 3.68 -8.79 13.97
N GLU A 64 2.68 -8.94 13.14
CA GLU A 64 2.90 -9.05 11.71
C GLU A 64 3.29 -7.70 11.14
N ARG A 65 4.14 -7.74 10.14
CA ARG A 65 4.63 -6.53 9.49
C ARG A 65 4.59 -6.70 7.99
N THR A 66 4.33 -5.63 7.29
CA THR A 66 4.26 -5.63 5.83
C THR A 66 5.02 -4.43 5.28
N HIS A 67 5.79 -4.69 4.24
CA HIS A 67 6.43 -3.64 3.47
C HIS A 67 5.56 -3.35 2.26
N LEU A 68 5.00 -2.16 2.20
CA LEU A 68 4.17 -1.74 1.10
C LEU A 68 4.98 -0.81 0.21
N THR A 69 5.02 -1.10 -1.08
CA THR A 69 5.64 -0.20 -2.04
C THR A 69 4.61 0.18 -3.08
N ALA A 70 4.69 1.40 -3.56
CA ALA A 70 3.85 1.84 -4.64
C ALA A 70 4.67 2.72 -5.56
N GLN A 71 4.39 2.64 -6.85
CA GLN A 71 5.18 3.34 -7.85
C GLN A 71 4.26 3.83 -8.95
N GLY A 72 4.43 5.07 -9.34
CA GLY A 72 3.62 5.62 -10.41
C GLY A 72 3.56 7.13 -10.35
N GLY A 73 2.48 7.70 -10.86
CA GLY A 73 2.30 9.13 -10.90
C GLY A 73 2.11 9.74 -9.52
N SER A 74 2.60 10.95 -9.32
CA SER A 74 2.58 11.58 -8.01
C SER A 74 1.18 11.79 -7.46
N ASP A 75 0.23 12.15 -8.31
CA ASP A 75 -1.14 12.36 -7.85
C ASP A 75 -1.79 11.05 -7.42
N ALA A 76 -1.56 9.98 -8.18
CA ALA A 76 -2.09 8.67 -7.83
C ALA A 76 -1.51 8.18 -6.52
N LEU A 77 -0.21 8.37 -6.34
CA LEU A 77 0.44 7.97 -5.09
C LEU A 77 -0.09 8.76 -3.90
N ALA A 78 -0.23 10.06 -4.05
CA ALA A 78 -0.72 10.91 -2.96
C ALA A 78 -2.14 10.53 -2.57
N GLU A 79 -2.98 10.26 -3.56
CA GLU A 79 -4.35 9.89 -3.29
C GLU A 79 -4.42 8.51 -2.63
N PHE A 80 -3.63 7.56 -3.12
CA PHE A 80 -3.58 6.24 -2.51
C PHE A 80 -3.08 6.32 -1.07
N GLU A 81 -2.02 7.09 -0.83
CA GLU A 81 -1.48 7.22 0.52
C GLU A 81 -2.51 7.81 1.47
N LYS A 82 -3.28 8.77 1.00
CA LYS A 82 -4.33 9.36 1.81
C LYS A 82 -5.38 8.33 2.20
N LEU A 83 -5.81 7.52 1.23
CA LEU A 83 -6.79 6.48 1.51
C LEU A 83 -6.25 5.45 2.48
N PHE A 84 -5.01 5.05 2.30
CA PHE A 84 -4.36 4.09 3.18
C PHE A 84 -4.28 4.63 4.60
N THR A 85 -3.86 5.87 4.74
CA THR A 85 -3.73 6.51 6.04
C THR A 85 -5.08 6.60 6.75
N LEU A 86 -6.11 6.99 6.03
CA LEU A 86 -7.43 7.08 6.60
C LEU A 86 -7.94 5.73 7.06
N ARG A 87 -7.63 4.68 6.32
CA ARG A 87 -8.15 3.36 6.64
C ARG A 87 -7.41 2.69 7.80
N PHE A 88 -6.09 2.82 7.83
CA PHE A 88 -5.29 2.01 8.73
C PHE A 88 -4.57 2.78 9.82
N ILE A 89 -4.37 4.06 9.64
CA ILE A 89 -3.53 4.81 10.57
C ILE A 89 -4.34 5.79 11.39
N SER A 90 -5.18 6.58 10.74
CA SER A 90 -5.92 7.60 11.48
C SER A 90 -7.20 7.07 12.11
N ALA A 91 -7.66 5.92 11.66
CA ALA A 91 -8.92 5.39 12.13
C ALA A 91 -8.88 4.98 13.59
N GLY A 92 -7.70 4.72 14.10
CA GLY A 92 -7.60 4.36 15.49
C GLY A 92 -7.75 5.55 16.40
N GLY A 93 -7.69 6.70 15.81
CA GLY A 93 -7.83 7.91 16.58
C GLY A 93 -9.19 8.06 17.12
#